data_bce126853a8b1f5484bfb0f349a1dbe0
#
_entry.id   bce126853a8b1f5484bfb0f349a1dbe0
#
_cell.length_a   1.000
_cell.length_b   1.000
_cell.length_c   1.000
_cell.angle_alpha   90.00
_cell.angle_beta   90.00
_cell.angle_gamma   90.00
#
_symmetry.space_group_name_H-M   'P 1'
#
loop_
_entity.id
_entity.type
_entity.pdbx_description
1 polymer ?
#
loop_
_entity_poly.entity_id
_entity_poly.type
_entity_poly.pdbx_seq_one_letter_code
_entity_poly.pdbx_strand_id
1 'polypeptide(L)'
;MTPLTIRMHARDNVAIVANAGGLPAGTVLPDGLTLKTQVPQGHKVALVDLPAHGAVVRYGIPIGYALQDIPAGSWVHERLLQMPEARELDNLPIATIKPDPLPPLEGYTFEGYRNADGSVGTRNILAITTTVQCVAGVVD
;
A
#
# COMPACT_ATOMS: atom_id res chain seq x y z
N MET A 1 14.23 3.17 -27.09
CA MET A 1 14.15 3.09 -25.60
C MET A 1 13.47 1.78 -25.26
N THR A 2 14.06 0.95 -24.41
CA THR A 2 13.45 -0.31 -23.99
C THR A 2 12.25 -0.02 -23.07
N PRO A 3 11.05 -0.55 -23.35
CA PRO A 3 9.89 -0.38 -22.48
C PRO A 3 10.13 -1.03 -21.13
N LEU A 4 9.88 -0.28 -20.06
CA LEU A 4 10.01 -0.76 -18.69
C LEU A 4 8.65 -0.60 -17.97
N THR A 5 8.09 -1.73 -17.57
CA THR A 5 6.86 -1.79 -16.76
C THR A 5 7.11 -2.56 -15.48
N ILE A 6 6.42 -2.16 -14.40
CA ILE A 6 6.56 -2.78 -13.09
C ILE A 6 5.21 -3.38 -12.71
N ARG A 7 5.19 -4.70 -12.52
CA ARG A 7 4.09 -5.48 -11.97
C ARG A 7 4.50 -6.00 -10.60
N MET A 8 3.73 -5.74 -9.56
CA MET A 8 4.12 -6.02 -8.18
C MET A 8 3.60 -7.36 -7.66
N HIS A 9 2.50 -7.88 -8.21
CA HIS A 9 1.88 -9.12 -7.75
C HIS A 9 1.34 -9.92 -8.94
N ALA A 10 1.33 -11.25 -8.82
CA ALA A 10 0.85 -12.15 -9.91
C ALA A 10 -0.63 -11.90 -10.30
N ARG A 11 -1.45 -11.44 -9.36
CA ARG A 11 -2.88 -11.12 -9.61
C ARG A 11 -3.11 -9.72 -10.19
N ASP A 12 -2.07 -8.89 -10.32
CA ASP A 12 -2.23 -7.55 -10.89
C ASP A 12 -2.64 -7.63 -12.35
N ASN A 13 -3.67 -6.91 -12.73
CA ASN A 13 -4.13 -6.75 -14.10
C ASN A 13 -3.74 -5.41 -14.71
N VAL A 14 -2.92 -4.65 -13.98
CA VAL A 14 -2.25 -3.43 -14.45
C VAL A 14 -0.77 -3.45 -14.11
N ALA A 15 0.04 -2.72 -14.88
CA ALA A 15 1.44 -2.46 -14.59
C ALA A 15 1.73 -0.96 -14.63
N ILE A 16 2.80 -0.53 -13.97
CA ILE A 16 3.26 0.87 -13.97
C ILE A 16 4.29 1.06 -15.06
N VAL A 17 4.13 2.08 -15.89
CA VAL A 17 5.15 2.52 -16.84
C VAL A 17 6.23 3.30 -16.10
N ALA A 18 7.47 2.81 -16.13
CA ALA A 18 8.59 3.38 -15.39
C ALA A 18 9.50 4.27 -16.26
N ASN A 19 9.35 4.24 -17.57
CA ASN A 19 10.16 5.05 -18.49
C ASN A 19 9.99 6.55 -18.24
N ALA A 20 11.11 7.29 -18.22
CA ALA A 20 11.10 8.75 -18.17
C ALA A 20 10.29 9.32 -19.35
N GLY A 21 9.33 10.20 -19.05
CA GLY A 21 8.42 10.76 -20.04
C GLY A 21 7.27 9.84 -20.47
N GLY A 22 7.20 8.61 -19.94
CA GLY A 22 6.17 7.64 -20.31
C GLY A 22 6.46 6.87 -21.59
N LEU A 23 5.46 6.19 -22.13
CA LEU A 23 5.55 5.42 -23.36
C LEU A 23 4.44 5.85 -24.35
N PRO A 24 4.76 6.07 -25.63
CA PRO A 24 3.77 6.45 -26.65
C PRO A 24 2.87 5.28 -27.05
N ALA A 25 1.72 5.60 -27.62
CA ALA A 25 0.88 4.60 -28.29
C ALA A 25 1.68 3.85 -29.36
N GLY A 26 1.36 2.59 -29.58
CA GLY A 26 2.06 1.70 -30.52
C GLY A 26 3.34 1.09 -29.96
N THR A 27 3.78 1.46 -28.75
CA THR A 27 4.91 0.78 -28.10
C THR A 27 4.55 -0.67 -27.78
N VAL A 28 5.44 -1.60 -28.14
CA VAL A 28 5.30 -3.02 -27.80
C VAL A 28 6.06 -3.29 -26.50
N LEU A 29 5.37 -3.81 -25.48
CA LEU A 29 5.95 -4.21 -24.21
C LEU A 29 6.70 -5.56 -24.34
N PRO A 30 7.57 -5.91 -23.38
CA PRO A 30 8.36 -7.17 -23.45
C PRO A 30 7.52 -8.45 -23.53
N ASP A 31 6.30 -8.42 -23.02
CA ASP A 31 5.31 -9.52 -23.07
C ASP A 31 4.50 -9.57 -24.37
N GLY A 32 4.78 -8.66 -25.32
CA GLY A 32 4.10 -8.58 -26.62
C GLY A 32 2.86 -7.67 -26.61
N LEU A 33 2.44 -7.12 -25.47
CA LEU A 33 1.31 -6.22 -25.40
C LEU A 33 1.64 -4.88 -26.08
N THR A 34 0.78 -4.44 -27.00
CA THR A 34 0.92 -3.15 -27.68
C THR A 34 0.09 -2.08 -27.00
N LEU A 35 0.71 -0.95 -26.67
CA LEU A 35 0.00 0.19 -26.08
C LEU A 35 -0.98 0.81 -27.08
N LYS A 36 -2.24 0.93 -26.68
CA LYS A 36 -3.31 1.58 -27.49
C LYS A 36 -3.32 3.08 -27.32
N THR A 37 -2.86 3.58 -26.20
CA THR A 37 -2.77 5.00 -25.88
C THR A 37 -1.40 5.34 -25.34
N GLN A 38 -1.02 6.60 -25.35
CA GLN A 38 0.13 7.07 -24.59
C GLN A 38 -0.12 6.84 -23.10
N VAL A 39 0.86 6.29 -22.39
CA VAL A 39 0.83 6.09 -20.94
C VAL A 39 1.93 6.92 -20.28
N PRO A 40 1.60 7.93 -19.47
CA PRO A 40 2.59 8.75 -18.79
C PRO A 40 3.45 7.94 -17.80
N GLN A 41 4.64 8.46 -17.47
CA GLN A 41 5.49 7.89 -16.45
C GLN A 41 4.76 7.80 -15.10
N GLY A 42 4.91 6.68 -14.40
CA GLY A 42 4.26 6.42 -13.11
C GLY A 42 2.79 6.02 -13.20
N HIS A 43 2.22 6.05 -14.42
CA HIS A 43 0.82 5.69 -14.64
C HIS A 43 0.66 4.22 -15.01
N LYS A 44 -0.60 3.74 -14.90
CA LYS A 44 -0.97 2.35 -15.09
C LYS A 44 -1.36 2.07 -16.53
N VAL A 45 -0.92 0.91 -17.05
CA VAL A 45 -1.41 0.31 -18.29
C VAL A 45 -2.20 -0.96 -17.97
N ALA A 46 -3.33 -1.17 -18.64
CA ALA A 46 -4.08 -2.41 -18.54
C ALA A 46 -3.31 -3.55 -19.21
N LEU A 47 -3.05 -4.64 -18.48
CA LEU A 47 -2.37 -5.83 -19.00
C LEU A 47 -3.30 -6.79 -19.73
N VAL A 48 -4.59 -6.71 -19.41
CA VAL A 48 -5.68 -7.50 -19.99
C VAL A 48 -6.87 -6.60 -20.25
N ASP A 49 -7.84 -7.07 -21.01
CA ASP A 49 -9.11 -6.36 -21.15
C ASP A 49 -9.83 -6.33 -19.79
N LEU A 50 -10.21 -5.14 -19.35
CA LEU A 50 -10.93 -4.90 -18.11
C LEU A 50 -12.39 -4.57 -18.49
N PRO A 51 -13.35 -5.45 -18.20
CA PRO A 51 -14.74 -5.18 -18.52
C PRO A 51 -15.32 -4.10 -17.60
N ALA A 52 -16.37 -3.43 -18.05
CA ALA A 52 -17.14 -2.52 -17.21
C ALA A 52 -17.52 -3.20 -15.89
N HIS A 53 -17.40 -2.48 -14.78
CA HIS A 53 -17.56 -2.96 -13.41
C HIS A 53 -16.54 -4.04 -12.96
N GLY A 54 -15.58 -4.39 -13.81
CA GLY A 54 -14.47 -5.28 -13.47
C GLY A 54 -13.49 -4.64 -12.49
N ALA A 55 -12.95 -5.45 -11.57
CA ALA A 55 -11.97 -4.96 -10.60
C ALA A 55 -10.63 -4.65 -11.28
N VAL A 56 -10.08 -3.47 -11.01
CA VAL A 56 -8.71 -3.11 -11.31
C VAL A 56 -7.85 -3.48 -10.11
N VAL A 57 -6.93 -4.42 -10.32
CA VAL A 57 -6.15 -5.05 -9.25
C VAL A 57 -4.70 -4.59 -9.31
N ARG A 58 -4.18 -4.10 -8.17
CA ARG A 58 -2.77 -3.77 -7.96
C ARG A 58 -2.34 -4.23 -6.57
N TYR A 59 -1.12 -4.75 -6.44
CA TYR A 59 -0.63 -5.40 -5.22
C TYR A 59 -1.50 -6.58 -4.78
N GLY A 60 -2.18 -7.22 -5.75
CA GLY A 60 -3.08 -8.33 -5.49
C GLY A 60 -4.43 -7.95 -4.85
N ILE A 61 -4.75 -6.66 -4.72
CA ILE A 61 -6.01 -6.13 -4.17
C ILE A 61 -6.71 -5.20 -5.16
N PRO A 62 -8.05 -5.13 -5.16
CA PRO A 62 -8.79 -4.15 -5.96
C PRO A 62 -8.45 -2.72 -5.52
N ILE A 63 -8.11 -1.86 -6.49
CA ILE A 63 -7.89 -0.42 -6.29
C ILE A 63 -9.04 0.43 -6.85
N GLY A 64 -10.02 -0.21 -7.45
CA GLY A 64 -11.21 0.40 -8.04
C GLY A 64 -11.88 -0.55 -9.01
N TYR A 65 -12.99 -0.11 -9.58
CA TYR A 65 -13.76 -0.84 -10.56
C TYR A 65 -13.86 -0.02 -11.84
N ALA A 66 -13.73 -0.64 -13.00
CA ALA A 66 -13.80 0.05 -14.28
C ALA A 66 -15.22 0.62 -14.52
N LEU A 67 -15.33 1.89 -14.87
CA LEU A 67 -16.62 2.52 -15.22
C LEU A 67 -17.12 2.11 -16.60
N GLN A 68 -16.20 1.65 -17.46
CA GLN A 68 -16.45 1.19 -18.81
C GLN A 68 -15.42 0.13 -19.19
N ASP A 69 -15.59 -0.51 -20.33
CA ASP A 69 -14.57 -1.42 -20.85
C ASP A 69 -13.27 -0.68 -21.12
N ILE A 70 -12.16 -1.22 -20.56
CA ILE A 70 -10.81 -0.70 -20.74
C ILE A 70 -10.00 -1.77 -21.44
N PRO A 71 -9.71 -1.64 -22.74
CA PRO A 71 -8.95 -2.63 -23.47
C PRO A 71 -7.51 -2.75 -22.99
N ALA A 72 -6.92 -3.94 -23.08
CA ALA A 72 -5.51 -4.18 -22.83
C ALA A 72 -4.63 -3.21 -23.63
N GLY A 73 -3.56 -2.70 -23.02
CA GLY A 73 -2.68 -1.70 -23.60
C GLY A 73 -3.16 -0.25 -23.43
N SER A 74 -4.31 -0.02 -22.81
CA SER A 74 -4.85 1.33 -22.55
C SER A 74 -4.30 1.92 -21.24
N TRP A 75 -4.18 3.23 -21.21
CA TRP A 75 -3.88 3.97 -19.99
C TRP A 75 -5.05 3.90 -19.00
N VAL A 76 -4.77 3.44 -17.78
CA VAL A 76 -5.75 3.37 -16.69
C VAL A 76 -5.53 4.54 -15.73
N HIS A 77 -6.54 5.41 -15.63
CA HIS A 77 -6.51 6.62 -14.81
C HIS A 77 -7.81 6.76 -13.99
N GLU A 78 -7.83 7.72 -13.05
CA GLU A 78 -8.89 7.88 -12.06
C GLU A 78 -10.30 8.10 -12.67
N ARG A 79 -10.38 8.77 -13.83
CA ARG A 79 -11.67 9.05 -14.50
C ARG A 79 -12.31 7.81 -15.12
N LEU A 80 -11.57 6.72 -15.23
CA LEU A 80 -12.07 5.44 -15.73
C LEU A 80 -12.45 4.49 -14.58
N LEU A 81 -12.24 4.90 -13.33
CA LEU A 81 -12.40 4.04 -12.18
C LEU A 81 -13.42 4.62 -11.18
N GLN A 82 -14.26 3.75 -10.68
CA GLN A 82 -15.05 3.98 -9.47
C GLN A 82 -14.26 3.42 -8.28
N MET A 83 -14.13 4.22 -7.23
CA MET A 83 -13.49 3.74 -5.99
C MET A 83 -14.36 2.69 -5.31
N PRO A 84 -13.78 1.70 -4.62
CA PRO A 84 -14.53 0.82 -3.74
C PRO A 84 -15.25 1.63 -2.67
N GLU A 85 -16.46 1.20 -2.30
CA GLU A 85 -17.13 1.76 -1.14
C GLU A 85 -16.30 1.50 0.12
N ALA A 86 -16.19 2.51 0.97
CA ALA A 86 -15.55 2.34 2.27
C ALA A 86 -16.34 1.30 3.09
N ARG A 87 -15.63 0.34 3.69
CA ARG A 87 -16.28 -0.57 4.63
C ARG A 87 -16.79 0.22 5.83
N GLU A 88 -18.02 -0.07 6.23
CA GLU A 88 -18.55 0.45 7.48
C GLU A 88 -17.67 -0.02 8.64
N LEU A 89 -17.38 0.88 9.58
CA LEU A 89 -16.51 0.58 10.72
C LEU A 89 -17.11 -0.51 11.65
N ASP A 90 -18.44 -0.61 11.67
CA ASP A 90 -19.17 -1.57 12.50
C ASP A 90 -18.92 -3.04 12.11
N ASN A 91 -18.44 -3.29 10.90
CA ASN A 91 -18.15 -4.62 10.38
C ASN A 91 -16.66 -4.94 10.27
N LEU A 92 -15.80 -4.12 10.88
CA LEU A 92 -14.37 -4.42 10.90
C LEU A 92 -14.09 -5.61 11.83
N PRO A 93 -13.23 -6.57 11.41
CA PRO A 93 -12.80 -7.64 12.30
C PRO A 93 -11.91 -7.04 13.38
N ILE A 94 -12.46 -6.84 14.55
CA ILE A 94 -11.74 -6.36 15.72
C ILE A 94 -11.31 -7.58 16.53
N ALA A 95 -10.04 -7.60 16.95
CA ALA A 95 -9.56 -8.63 17.87
C ALA A 95 -10.25 -8.46 19.22
N THR A 96 -11.09 -9.44 19.58
CA THR A 96 -11.85 -9.44 20.85
C THR A 96 -11.25 -10.39 21.89
N ILE A 97 -10.29 -11.22 21.48
CA ILE A 97 -9.62 -12.18 22.38
C ILE A 97 -8.47 -11.44 23.06
N LYS A 98 -8.60 -11.30 24.39
CA LYS A 98 -7.49 -10.85 25.22
C LYS A 98 -6.56 -12.05 25.45
N PRO A 99 -5.22 -11.89 25.26
CA PRO A 99 -4.31 -12.91 25.71
C PRO A 99 -4.41 -13.09 27.23
N ASP A 100 -4.16 -14.29 27.70
CA ASP A 100 -4.06 -14.55 29.13
C ASP A 100 -2.98 -13.66 29.75
N PRO A 101 -3.18 -13.19 31.00
CA PRO A 101 -2.15 -12.45 31.69
C PRO A 101 -0.88 -13.30 31.80
N LEU A 102 0.23 -12.70 31.43
CA LEU A 102 1.52 -13.38 31.66
C LEU A 102 1.74 -13.56 33.17
N PRO A 103 2.30 -14.72 33.61
CA PRO A 103 2.64 -14.92 35.00
C PRO A 103 3.60 -13.81 35.47
N PRO A 104 3.50 -13.37 36.73
CA PRO A 104 4.44 -12.40 37.28
C PRO A 104 5.88 -12.86 37.11
N LEU A 105 6.76 -11.95 36.72
CA LEU A 105 8.17 -12.19 36.63
C LEU A 105 8.76 -12.11 38.04
N GLU A 106 8.92 -13.27 38.72
CA GLU A 106 9.43 -13.35 40.09
C GLU A 106 10.92 -13.67 40.10
N GLY A 107 11.62 -13.23 41.17
CA GLY A 107 13.04 -13.54 41.39
C GLY A 107 14.04 -12.73 40.55
N TYR A 108 13.55 -11.82 39.72
CA TYR A 108 14.41 -10.91 38.98
C TYR A 108 14.54 -9.57 39.69
N THR A 109 15.74 -9.06 39.80
CA THR A 109 16.06 -7.76 40.45
C THR A 109 16.86 -6.90 39.49
N PHE A 110 16.78 -5.59 39.67
CA PHE A 110 17.57 -4.61 38.93
C PHE A 110 18.01 -3.48 39.90
N GLU A 111 19.12 -2.83 39.59
CA GLU A 111 19.51 -1.59 40.27
C GLU A 111 18.77 -0.42 39.66
N GLY A 112 18.05 0.34 40.49
CA GLY A 112 17.19 1.43 40.06
C GLY A 112 17.30 2.67 40.93
N TYR A 113 16.71 3.77 40.42
CA TYR A 113 16.59 5.02 41.14
C TYR A 113 15.23 5.09 41.84
N ARG A 114 15.23 5.35 43.16
CA ARG A 114 14.00 5.46 43.91
C ARG A 114 13.47 6.90 43.82
N ASN A 115 12.24 7.06 43.38
CA ASN A 115 11.55 8.34 43.32
C ASN A 115 10.92 8.70 44.68
N ALA A 116 10.55 9.98 44.85
CA ALA A 116 9.94 10.49 46.08
C ALA A 116 8.60 9.83 46.44
N ASP A 117 7.85 9.38 45.45
CA ASP A 117 6.58 8.67 45.59
C ASP A 117 6.74 7.16 45.90
N GLY A 118 7.98 6.67 45.99
CA GLY A 118 8.31 5.29 46.28
C GLY A 118 8.39 4.41 45.03
N SER A 119 8.08 4.89 43.83
CA SER A 119 8.31 4.18 42.58
C SER A 119 9.81 4.04 42.29
N VAL A 120 10.18 3.05 41.47
CA VAL A 120 11.58 2.82 41.11
C VAL A 120 11.70 2.80 39.59
N GLY A 121 12.62 3.60 39.05
CA GLY A 121 12.95 3.66 37.64
C GLY A 121 14.39 3.26 37.36
N THR A 122 14.66 2.78 36.17
CA THR A 122 16.03 2.44 35.73
C THR A 122 16.79 3.67 35.24
N ARG A 123 16.09 4.65 34.67
CA ARG A 123 16.61 5.93 34.13
C ARG A 123 15.47 6.92 33.92
N ASN A 124 15.78 8.22 33.94
CA ASN A 124 14.86 9.23 33.44
C ASN A 124 14.93 9.23 31.89
N ILE A 125 14.13 8.39 31.26
CA ILE A 125 14.07 8.27 29.80
C ILE A 125 12.75 8.86 29.34
N LEU A 126 12.82 9.89 28.49
CA LEU A 126 11.70 10.37 27.72
C LEU A 126 11.76 9.66 26.34
N ALA A 127 10.80 8.78 26.07
CA ALA A 127 10.65 8.17 24.75
C ALA A 127 9.58 8.92 23.94
N ILE A 128 9.99 9.50 22.81
CA ILE A 128 9.08 10.14 21.88
C ILE A 128 9.04 9.25 20.62
N THR A 129 7.86 8.75 20.29
CA THR A 129 7.66 7.91 19.12
C THR A 129 6.68 8.55 18.16
N THR A 130 6.91 8.36 16.87
CA THR A 130 5.97 8.82 15.83
C THR A 130 5.07 7.68 15.40
N THR A 131 3.81 7.98 15.12
CA THR A 131 2.85 7.01 14.59
C THR A 131 2.94 6.87 13.06
N VAL A 132 3.58 7.84 12.41
CA VAL A 132 3.83 7.84 10.95
C VAL A 132 5.24 8.34 10.67
N GLN A 133 5.89 7.73 9.70
CA GLN A 133 7.29 8.01 9.36
C GLN A 133 7.51 9.45 8.85
N CYS A 134 6.52 10.06 8.18
CA CYS A 134 6.64 11.40 7.62
C CYS A 134 6.79 12.51 8.64
N VAL A 135 6.53 12.25 9.92
CA VAL A 135 6.76 13.21 11.02
C VAL A 135 7.99 12.88 11.86
N ALA A 136 8.81 11.93 11.47
CA ALA A 136 10.01 11.52 12.20
C ALA A 136 10.99 12.70 12.39
N GLY A 137 11.18 13.54 11.37
CA GLY A 137 12.04 14.72 11.44
C GLY A 137 11.54 15.85 12.36
N VAL A 138 10.38 15.71 13.01
CA VAL A 138 9.89 16.65 14.02
C VAL A 138 10.39 16.26 15.43
N VAL A 139 10.89 15.03 15.57
CA VAL A 139 11.33 14.44 16.85
C VAL A 139 12.84 14.59 17.07
N ASP A 140 13.60 14.84 16.00
CA ASP A 140 15.02 15.20 16.03
C ASP A 140 15.21 16.70 16.43
#